data_d8e5b0d0c7dc1be3f5bb3bcd4c8a3ac6
#
_entry.id   d8e5b0d0c7dc1be3f5bb3bcd4c8a3ac6
#
_cell.length_a   1.000
_cell.length_b   1.000
_cell.length_c   1.000
_cell.angle_alpha   90.00
_cell.angle_beta   90.00
_cell.angle_gamma   90.00
#
_symmetry.space_group_name_H-M   'P 1'
#
loop_
_entity.id
_entity.type
_entity.pdbx_description
1 polymer ?
#
loop_
_entity_poly.entity_id
_entity_poly.type
_entity_poly.pdbx_seq_one_letter_code
_entity_poly.pdbx_strand_id
1 'polypeptide(L)'
;MKITDFHSLLDTSSFIESNAPVILNGRELEELVNPLSCEEFVNSYFSSTSLNVKGHPNKFDHIFSWEKLRQALARGQKIQDKRYNIMASFAGGEASGSTRRMMEAHHNQVSELLNAGATICITNIHMADPFLARWAQAIRTQLNFTGTVGVNCYVSADGSGLPMHYDKRVATSIQIAGKKRWRYSIETAKAWPDSNEIYQQGQTDSSVGKLPDEMEFHEVELNPGDLLCLPAGAWHSARGVGYSLALNLYFSPRNLLDQLIPLLQDFAFSNENWRGGPPATLEKTQGEMPKSVSTYMGERINELHNMMLKAINNPTALNEPWLKSLTHHPYTGWQPDPMLSVPPVAPDQRFRVVPSSLRFIEIQDNLIVPCDNEMLRFPVLFAPILQRLSSHAMSFTIPEVLSWQQFDSLSPNEIMSHLQTLYKNGFLKML
;
A
#
# COMPACT_ATOMS: atom_id res chain seq x y z
N MET A 1 -4.74 29.20 10.79
CA MET A 1 -6.17 29.35 10.53
C MET A 1 -6.92 28.70 11.69
N LYS A 2 -7.74 29.42 12.47
CA LYS A 2 -8.62 28.78 13.44
C LYS A 2 -9.81 28.22 12.66
N ILE A 3 -9.92 26.91 12.54
CA ILE A 3 -11.09 26.25 11.97
C ILE A 3 -12.18 26.38 13.02
N THR A 4 -13.18 27.20 12.74
CA THR A 4 -14.33 27.44 13.64
C THR A 4 -15.56 26.67 13.20
N ASP A 5 -15.55 26.14 11.97
CA ASP A 5 -16.68 25.40 11.40
C ASP A 5 -16.22 24.42 10.33
N PHE A 6 -16.48 23.14 10.56
CA PHE A 6 -16.20 22.07 9.59
C PHE A 6 -17.24 21.99 8.47
N HIS A 7 -18.44 22.55 8.65
CA HIS A 7 -19.46 22.51 7.60
C HIS A 7 -18.99 23.25 6.35
N SER A 8 -18.44 24.46 6.51
CA SER A 8 -17.92 25.22 5.37
C SER A 8 -16.64 24.63 4.79
N LEU A 9 -15.79 24.04 5.63
CA LEU A 9 -14.51 23.45 5.20
C LEU A 9 -14.68 22.17 4.39
N LEU A 10 -15.69 21.36 4.75
CA LEU A 10 -15.94 20.05 4.15
C LEU A 10 -17.17 20.00 3.25
N ASP A 11 -17.72 21.16 2.87
CA ASP A 11 -18.84 21.24 1.95
C ASP A 11 -18.46 20.70 0.55
N THR A 12 -19.13 19.64 0.13
CA THR A 12 -18.92 18.98 -1.17
C THR A 12 -19.87 19.46 -2.25
N SER A 13 -20.78 20.38 -1.96
CA SER A 13 -21.84 20.83 -2.89
C SER A 13 -21.30 21.53 -4.14
N SER A 14 -20.13 22.15 -4.05
CA SER A 14 -19.47 22.88 -5.15
C SER A 14 -18.29 22.09 -5.77
N PHE A 15 -18.23 20.79 -5.55
CA PHE A 15 -17.14 19.96 -6.05
C PHE A 15 -17.16 19.88 -7.57
N ILE A 16 -16.08 20.36 -8.21
CA ILE A 16 -15.81 20.17 -9.64
C ILE A 16 -14.70 19.14 -9.77
N GLU A 17 -15.00 18.08 -10.49
CA GLU A 17 -14.04 16.99 -10.71
C GLU A 17 -12.92 17.45 -11.64
N SER A 18 -11.68 17.21 -11.25
CA SER A 18 -10.52 17.45 -12.09
C SER A 18 -9.98 16.11 -12.60
N ASN A 19 -9.94 15.97 -13.93
CA ASN A 19 -9.35 14.81 -14.61
C ASN A 19 -7.85 15.00 -14.88
N ALA A 20 -7.18 15.88 -14.14
CA ALA A 20 -5.75 16.10 -14.32
C ALA A 20 -4.97 14.79 -14.06
N PRO A 21 -4.04 14.41 -14.93
CA PRO A 21 -3.27 13.20 -14.77
C PRO A 21 -2.43 13.26 -13.47
N VAL A 22 -2.42 12.18 -12.71
CA VAL A 22 -1.56 12.04 -11.54
C VAL A 22 -0.12 11.91 -12.00
N ILE A 23 0.71 12.84 -11.58
CA ILE A 23 2.13 12.88 -11.92
C ILE A 23 2.94 12.59 -10.67
N LEU A 24 3.68 11.48 -10.69
CA LEU A 24 4.66 11.11 -9.69
C LEU A 24 6.07 11.47 -10.19
N ASN A 25 7.00 11.67 -9.26
CA ASN A 25 8.37 12.03 -9.59
C ASN A 25 9.38 10.87 -9.44
N GLY A 26 8.93 9.74 -8.87
CA GLY A 26 9.74 8.54 -8.64
C GLY A 26 10.63 8.59 -7.41
N ARG A 27 10.45 9.60 -6.55
CA ARG A 27 11.19 9.81 -5.30
C ARG A 27 10.27 9.78 -4.07
N GLU A 28 9.12 9.14 -4.18
CA GLU A 28 8.05 9.19 -3.18
C GLU A 28 8.51 8.65 -1.83
N LEU A 29 9.28 7.55 -1.80
CA LEU A 29 9.86 7.00 -0.58
C LEU A 29 10.93 7.94 0.00
N GLU A 30 11.83 8.45 -0.84
CA GLU A 30 12.87 9.38 -0.41
C GLU A 30 12.27 10.66 0.19
N GLU A 31 11.27 11.23 -0.47
CA GLU A 31 10.56 12.42 0.04
C GLU A 31 9.81 12.12 1.35
N LEU A 32 9.24 10.93 1.47
CA LEU A 32 8.54 10.51 2.69
C LEU A 32 9.50 10.48 3.88
N VAL A 33 10.66 9.86 3.74
CA VAL A 33 11.57 9.60 4.87
C VAL A 33 12.64 10.68 5.08
N ASN A 34 12.82 11.63 4.14
CA ASN A 34 13.79 12.72 4.27
C ASN A 34 13.68 13.41 5.65
N PRO A 35 14.80 13.68 6.37
CA PRO A 35 16.18 13.65 5.91
C PRO A 35 16.91 12.30 6.00
N LEU A 36 16.26 11.22 6.43
CA LEU A 36 16.84 9.89 6.41
C LEU A 36 17.05 9.38 4.98
N SER A 37 18.03 8.52 4.79
CA SER A 37 18.15 7.76 3.55
C SER A 37 17.13 6.63 3.52
N CYS A 38 16.70 6.22 2.31
CA CYS A 38 15.81 5.06 2.16
C CYS A 38 16.44 3.79 2.72
N GLU A 39 17.75 3.62 2.56
CA GLU A 39 18.49 2.47 3.06
C GLU A 39 18.48 2.41 4.59
N GLU A 40 18.77 3.51 5.26
CA GLU A 40 18.72 3.61 6.72
C GLU A 40 17.31 3.36 7.25
N PHE A 41 16.29 3.93 6.61
CA PHE A 41 14.91 3.71 6.98
C PHE A 41 14.52 2.23 6.90
N VAL A 42 14.86 1.54 5.81
CA VAL A 42 14.50 0.13 5.62
C VAL A 42 15.27 -0.77 6.57
N ASN A 43 16.58 -0.56 6.73
CA ASN A 43 17.43 -1.48 7.48
C ASN A 43 17.32 -1.31 8.99
N SER A 44 17.01 -0.11 9.47
CA SER A 44 17.06 0.20 10.91
C SER A 44 15.69 0.43 11.55
N TYR A 45 14.66 0.80 10.77
CA TYR A 45 13.40 1.25 11.36
C TYR A 45 12.15 0.56 10.82
N PHE A 46 11.99 0.43 9.53
CA PHE A 46 10.71 0.15 8.86
C PHE A 46 9.80 -0.88 9.55
N SER A 47 10.33 -1.98 10.06
CA SER A 47 9.54 -3.03 10.71
C SER A 47 10.07 -3.45 12.09
N SER A 48 11.04 -2.72 12.63
CA SER A 48 11.77 -3.13 13.84
C SER A 48 11.62 -2.15 15.00
N THR A 49 11.70 -0.85 14.75
CA THR A 49 11.79 0.17 15.78
C THR A 49 10.97 1.39 15.41
N SER A 50 10.29 1.97 16.40
CA SER A 50 9.53 3.22 16.20
C SER A 50 10.45 4.39 15.88
N LEU A 51 10.07 5.17 14.87
CA LEU A 51 10.87 6.28 14.36
C LEU A 51 10.03 7.55 14.21
N ASN A 52 10.50 8.64 14.82
CA ASN A 52 9.98 9.99 14.55
C ASN A 52 10.96 10.78 13.68
N VAL A 53 10.49 11.27 12.55
CA VAL A 53 11.24 12.13 11.63
C VAL A 53 10.63 13.52 11.63
N LYS A 54 11.43 14.53 12.00
CA LYS A 54 11.03 15.92 11.89
C LYS A 54 11.19 16.41 10.46
N GLY A 55 10.20 17.15 9.97
CA GLY A 55 10.17 17.65 8.61
C GLY A 55 9.86 19.14 8.53
N HIS A 56 10.08 19.73 7.35
CA HIS A 56 9.64 21.09 7.08
C HIS A 56 8.10 21.14 7.00
N PRO A 57 7.46 22.19 7.53
CA PRO A 57 5.98 22.27 7.55
C PRO A 57 5.26 22.01 6.23
N ASN A 58 5.87 22.37 5.11
CA ASN A 58 5.29 22.21 3.77
C ASN A 58 5.72 20.90 3.07
N LYS A 59 6.41 20.01 3.77
CA LYS A 59 6.95 18.76 3.20
C LYS A 59 5.89 17.93 2.47
N PHE A 60 4.68 17.89 3.01
CA PHE A 60 3.58 17.03 2.53
C PHE A 60 2.43 17.79 1.87
N ASP A 61 2.56 19.11 1.62
CA ASP A 61 1.49 19.94 1.02
C ASP A 61 1.05 19.42 -0.36
N HIS A 62 1.99 18.87 -1.13
CA HIS A 62 1.70 18.30 -2.45
C HIS A 62 0.97 16.95 -2.38
N ILE A 63 1.09 16.22 -1.25
CA ILE A 63 0.47 14.91 -1.06
C ILE A 63 -1.00 15.08 -0.70
N PHE A 64 -1.30 15.85 0.36
CA PHE A 64 -2.67 15.98 0.85
C PHE A 64 -2.95 17.33 1.51
N SER A 65 -4.24 17.69 1.58
CA SER A 65 -4.70 18.94 2.19
C SER A 65 -6.19 18.84 2.58
N TRP A 66 -6.71 19.84 3.25
CA TRP A 66 -8.16 19.95 3.53
C TRP A 66 -9.00 19.94 2.25
N GLU A 67 -8.53 20.62 1.20
CA GLU A 67 -9.20 20.62 -0.09
C GLU A 67 -9.24 19.22 -0.74
N LYS A 68 -8.12 18.50 -0.72
CA LYS A 68 -8.07 17.11 -1.21
C LYS A 68 -8.94 16.17 -0.37
N LEU A 69 -9.05 16.40 0.95
CA LEU A 69 -9.97 15.67 1.80
C LEU A 69 -11.43 15.88 1.35
N ARG A 70 -11.83 17.12 1.11
CA ARG A 70 -13.16 17.47 0.61
C ARG A 70 -13.47 16.75 -0.71
N GLN A 71 -12.52 16.76 -1.64
CA GLN A 71 -12.63 16.07 -2.92
C GLN A 71 -12.75 14.55 -2.74
N ALA A 72 -11.93 13.96 -1.86
CA ALA A 72 -11.99 12.53 -1.56
C ALA A 72 -13.32 12.13 -0.90
N LEU A 73 -13.88 12.97 -0.02
CA LEU A 73 -15.21 12.74 0.56
C LEU A 73 -16.31 12.75 -0.52
N ALA A 74 -16.25 13.70 -1.47
CA ALA A 74 -17.21 13.76 -2.57
C ALA A 74 -17.15 12.50 -3.47
N ARG A 75 -15.95 12.06 -3.84
CA ARG A 75 -15.75 10.84 -4.64
C ARG A 75 -16.11 9.58 -3.87
N GLY A 76 -15.81 9.56 -2.57
CA GLY A 76 -16.08 8.43 -1.69
C GLY A 76 -17.55 8.03 -1.61
N GLN A 77 -18.46 8.98 -1.80
CA GLN A 77 -19.92 8.70 -1.86
C GLN A 77 -20.29 7.74 -2.99
N LYS A 78 -19.47 7.65 -4.04
CA LYS A 78 -19.70 6.77 -5.20
C LYS A 78 -19.06 5.39 -5.05
N ILE A 79 -18.25 5.17 -3.99
CA ILE A 79 -17.54 3.91 -3.75
C ILE A 79 -18.45 2.93 -3.04
N GLN A 80 -18.67 1.75 -3.65
CA GLN A 80 -19.48 0.68 -3.08
C GLN A 80 -18.66 -0.39 -2.34
N ASP A 81 -17.34 -0.35 -2.47
CA ASP A 81 -16.44 -1.30 -1.82
C ASP A 81 -16.39 -1.04 -0.31
N LYS A 82 -16.81 -2.04 0.48
CA LYS A 82 -16.87 -1.97 1.95
C LYS A 82 -15.51 -1.76 2.63
N ARG A 83 -14.40 -1.92 1.90
CA ARG A 83 -13.07 -1.61 2.42
C ARG A 83 -12.86 -0.11 2.59
N TYR A 84 -13.56 0.72 1.81
CA TYR A 84 -13.70 2.15 2.05
C TYR A 84 -14.84 2.39 3.03
N ASN A 85 -14.55 2.92 4.19
CA ASN A 85 -15.57 3.25 5.19
C ASN A 85 -15.13 4.45 6.04
N ILE A 86 -16.09 5.07 6.69
CA ILE A 86 -15.89 6.20 7.60
C ILE A 86 -16.30 5.75 8.99
N MET A 87 -15.39 5.89 9.94
CA MET A 87 -15.62 5.55 11.34
C MET A 87 -15.41 6.77 12.22
N ALA A 88 -16.34 7.02 13.13
CA ALA A 88 -16.21 8.02 14.18
C ALA A 88 -15.82 7.36 15.49
N SER A 89 -14.86 7.96 16.21
CA SER A 89 -14.42 7.50 17.52
C SER A 89 -14.54 8.63 18.53
N PHE A 90 -15.31 8.41 19.58
CA PHE A 90 -15.35 9.26 20.74
C PHE A 90 -14.48 8.60 21.82
N ALA A 91 -13.27 9.10 22.01
CA ALA A 91 -12.41 8.63 23.07
C ALA A 91 -12.90 9.23 24.39
N GLY A 92 -13.32 8.38 25.33
CA GLY A 92 -13.42 8.78 26.72
C GLY A 92 -12.05 9.25 27.23
N GLY A 93 -12.02 10.21 28.16
CA GLY A 93 -10.77 10.68 28.77
C GLY A 93 -9.98 9.52 29.41
N GLU A 94 -8.68 9.67 29.56
CA GLU A 94 -7.78 8.66 30.16
C GLU A 94 -8.23 8.12 31.53
N ALA A 95 -9.03 8.92 32.27
CA ALA A 95 -9.58 8.55 33.58
C ALA A 95 -10.82 7.65 33.54
N SER A 96 -11.42 7.42 32.37
CA SER A 96 -12.73 6.76 32.34
C SER A 96 -12.62 5.35 31.80
N GLY A 97 -11.76 4.51 31.95
CA GLY A 97 -11.79 3.07 31.58
C GLY A 97 -12.85 2.68 30.51
N SER A 98 -13.30 3.65 29.75
CA SER A 98 -14.48 3.56 28.93
C SER A 98 -14.16 2.97 27.58
N THR A 99 -14.89 1.94 27.27
CA THR A 99 -15.00 1.31 25.97
C THR A 99 -15.09 2.39 24.87
N ARG A 100 -14.12 2.31 23.94
CA ARG A 100 -14.12 3.09 22.69
C ARG A 100 -15.48 2.95 22.02
N ARG A 101 -16.24 4.03 21.93
CA ARG A 101 -17.43 4.06 21.08
C ARG A 101 -17.00 4.36 19.67
N MET A 102 -16.89 3.32 18.87
CA MET A 102 -16.75 3.44 17.42
C MET A 102 -18.12 3.25 16.78
N MET A 103 -18.43 4.15 15.87
CA MET A 103 -19.63 4.04 15.05
C MET A 103 -19.27 4.28 13.58
N GLU A 104 -19.96 3.57 12.71
CA GLU A 104 -19.91 3.86 11.28
C GLU A 104 -20.61 5.20 11.02
N ALA A 105 -20.04 6.00 10.15
CA ALA A 105 -20.56 7.33 9.82
C ALA A 105 -20.72 7.47 8.31
N HIS A 106 -21.70 8.26 7.90
CA HIS A 106 -21.87 8.64 6.51
C HIS A 106 -21.13 9.95 6.19
N HIS A 107 -20.84 10.19 4.92
CA HIS A 107 -20.10 11.37 4.45
C HIS A 107 -20.71 12.70 4.93
N ASN A 108 -22.04 12.80 4.94
CA ASN A 108 -22.79 13.99 5.39
C ASN A 108 -22.76 14.21 6.90
N GLN A 109 -22.33 13.22 7.69
CA GLN A 109 -22.25 13.32 9.16
C GLN A 109 -20.86 13.74 9.64
N VAL A 110 -19.85 13.71 8.77
CA VAL A 110 -18.45 13.94 9.15
C VAL A 110 -18.26 15.27 9.86
N SER A 111 -18.79 16.35 9.31
CA SER A 111 -18.67 17.69 9.89
C SER A 111 -19.34 17.80 11.27
N GLU A 112 -20.53 17.22 11.41
CA GLU A 112 -21.28 17.22 12.66
C GLU A 112 -20.54 16.43 13.76
N LEU A 113 -20.06 15.24 13.43
CA LEU A 113 -19.33 14.39 14.36
C LEU A 113 -18.00 15.01 14.80
N LEU A 114 -17.29 15.69 13.89
CA LEU A 114 -16.09 16.46 14.24
C LEU A 114 -16.41 17.63 15.18
N ASN A 115 -17.48 18.37 14.92
CA ASN A 115 -17.94 19.45 15.80
C ASN A 115 -18.39 18.92 17.17
N ALA A 116 -18.87 17.68 17.23
CA ALA A 116 -19.19 16.97 18.46
C ALA A 116 -17.97 16.40 19.21
N GLY A 117 -16.75 16.62 18.70
CA GLY A 117 -15.50 16.20 19.35
C GLY A 117 -15.03 14.79 18.99
N ALA A 118 -15.50 14.22 17.87
CA ALA A 118 -15.02 12.93 17.42
C ALA A 118 -13.65 12.99 16.73
N THR A 119 -12.97 11.86 16.68
CA THR A 119 -11.96 11.57 15.67
C THR A 119 -12.62 10.77 14.55
N ILE A 120 -12.51 11.25 13.34
CA ILE A 120 -12.96 10.56 12.12
C ILE A 120 -11.78 9.80 11.52
N CYS A 121 -11.98 8.51 11.26
CA CYS A 121 -11.09 7.68 10.48
C CYS A 121 -11.75 7.34 9.14
N ILE A 122 -11.17 7.78 8.03
CA ILE A 122 -11.57 7.37 6.69
C ILE A 122 -10.62 6.27 6.27
N THR A 123 -11.11 5.03 6.31
CA THR A 123 -10.34 3.85 5.96
C THR A 123 -10.17 3.76 4.45
N ASN A 124 -8.96 3.48 4.00
CA ASN A 124 -8.64 3.36 2.57
C ASN A 124 -9.02 4.59 1.73
N ILE A 125 -8.76 5.78 2.24
CA ILE A 125 -9.06 7.04 1.52
C ILE A 125 -8.42 7.09 0.12
N HIS A 126 -7.33 6.36 -0.11
CA HIS A 126 -6.70 6.23 -1.42
C HIS A 126 -7.64 5.65 -2.49
N MET A 127 -8.72 4.95 -2.09
CA MET A 127 -9.76 4.51 -3.02
C MET A 127 -10.61 5.67 -3.55
N ALA A 128 -10.63 6.80 -2.84
CA ALA A 128 -11.33 8.02 -3.25
C ALA A 128 -10.38 9.12 -3.77
N ASP A 129 -9.08 8.88 -3.75
CA ASP A 129 -8.06 9.83 -4.20
C ASP A 129 -7.04 9.14 -5.12
N PRO A 130 -7.10 9.37 -6.45
CA PRO A 130 -6.21 8.73 -7.41
C PRO A 130 -4.73 9.05 -7.19
N PHE A 131 -4.40 10.23 -6.64
CA PHE A 131 -3.03 10.57 -6.31
C PHE A 131 -2.51 9.69 -5.17
N LEU A 132 -3.25 9.58 -4.08
CA LEU A 132 -2.87 8.74 -2.94
C LEU A 132 -2.76 7.27 -3.33
N ALA A 133 -3.62 6.78 -4.23
CA ALA A 133 -3.55 5.42 -4.73
C ALA A 133 -2.22 5.14 -5.45
N ARG A 134 -1.84 6.00 -6.39
CA ARG A 134 -0.59 5.87 -7.14
C ARG A 134 0.64 6.13 -6.27
N TRP A 135 0.56 7.08 -5.35
CA TRP A 135 1.62 7.39 -4.41
C TRP A 135 1.92 6.21 -3.46
N ALA A 136 0.90 5.60 -2.89
CA ALA A 136 1.06 4.41 -2.06
C ALA A 136 1.63 3.22 -2.85
N GLN A 137 1.17 3.03 -4.10
CA GLN A 137 1.69 1.99 -4.99
C GLN A 137 3.14 2.24 -5.39
N ALA A 138 3.54 3.49 -5.63
CA ALA A 138 4.94 3.84 -5.93
C ALA A 138 5.86 3.49 -4.75
N ILE A 139 5.50 3.88 -3.53
CA ILE A 139 6.25 3.55 -2.32
C ILE A 139 6.33 2.02 -2.13
N ARG A 140 5.22 1.31 -2.33
CA ARG A 140 5.18 -0.15 -2.28
C ARG A 140 6.19 -0.77 -3.24
N THR A 141 6.23 -0.29 -4.47
CA THR A 141 7.13 -0.78 -5.52
C THR A 141 8.59 -0.44 -5.21
N GLN A 142 8.86 0.77 -4.71
CA GLN A 142 10.20 1.21 -4.30
C GLN A 142 10.77 0.38 -3.15
N LEU A 143 9.90 -0.06 -2.23
CA LEU A 143 10.25 -0.95 -1.12
C LEU A 143 10.31 -2.44 -1.52
N ASN A 144 9.96 -2.83 -2.74
CA ASN A 144 9.73 -4.23 -3.11
C ASN A 144 8.77 -4.96 -2.15
N PHE A 145 7.79 -4.26 -1.62
CA PHE A 145 6.90 -4.78 -0.61
C PHE A 145 5.77 -5.59 -1.23
N THR A 146 5.74 -6.90 -0.98
CA THR A 146 4.75 -7.82 -1.56
C THR A 146 3.38 -7.78 -0.88
N GLY A 147 3.29 -7.16 0.30
CA GLY A 147 2.05 -6.97 1.04
C GLY A 147 1.17 -5.85 0.48
N THR A 148 0.13 -5.52 1.20
CA THR A 148 -0.78 -4.41 0.86
C THR A 148 -0.29 -3.11 1.47
N VAL A 149 -0.24 -2.06 0.67
CA VAL A 149 0.00 -0.68 1.12
C VAL A 149 -1.26 0.13 0.84
N GLY A 150 -1.70 0.90 1.82
CA GLY A 150 -2.86 1.75 1.66
C GLY A 150 -2.79 2.95 2.59
N VAL A 151 -3.73 3.87 2.43
CA VAL A 151 -3.76 5.14 3.17
C VAL A 151 -5.08 5.26 3.89
N ASN A 152 -5.03 5.49 5.21
CA ASN A 152 -6.16 5.97 6.00
C ASN A 152 -5.99 7.47 6.26
N CYS A 153 -7.10 8.18 6.41
CA CYS A 153 -7.08 9.58 6.82
C CYS A 153 -7.71 9.72 8.19
N TYR A 154 -7.06 10.49 9.05
CA TYR A 154 -7.56 10.81 10.38
C TYR A 154 -7.78 12.31 10.51
N VAL A 155 -9.00 12.69 10.86
CA VAL A 155 -9.36 14.05 11.25
C VAL A 155 -9.75 14.02 12.72
N SER A 156 -9.07 14.80 13.56
CA SER A 156 -9.30 14.81 15.00
C SER A 156 -9.69 16.21 15.46
N ALA A 157 -10.75 16.30 16.26
CA ALA A 157 -11.04 17.49 17.04
C ALA A 157 -10.03 17.64 18.19
N ASP A 158 -10.04 18.81 18.84
CA ASP A 158 -9.17 19.06 19.99
C ASP A 158 -9.39 18.05 21.11
N GLY A 159 -8.31 17.52 21.67
CA GLY A 159 -8.32 16.49 22.71
C GLY A 159 -8.82 15.11 22.26
N SER A 160 -9.41 14.98 21.07
CA SER A 160 -9.90 13.70 20.57
C SER A 160 -8.77 12.82 20.00
N GLY A 161 -9.00 11.51 19.97
CA GLY A 161 -7.99 10.60 19.45
C GLY A 161 -8.32 9.13 19.66
N LEU A 162 -7.29 8.29 19.61
CA LEU A 162 -7.42 6.86 19.85
C LEU A 162 -6.75 6.46 21.18
N PRO A 163 -7.35 5.52 21.95
CA PRO A 163 -6.78 5.00 23.18
C PRO A 163 -5.46 4.25 22.89
N MET A 164 -4.77 3.79 23.94
CA MET A 164 -3.61 2.94 23.83
C MET A 164 -3.96 1.63 23.11
N HIS A 165 -3.28 1.37 21.99
CA HIS A 165 -3.48 0.17 21.18
C HIS A 165 -2.21 -0.14 20.39
N TYR A 166 -2.15 -1.30 19.77
CA TYR A 166 -1.21 -1.57 18.69
C TYR A 166 -1.93 -2.09 17.45
N ASP A 167 -1.31 -1.85 16.32
CA ASP A 167 -1.77 -2.36 15.02
C ASP A 167 -0.99 -3.63 14.63
N LYS A 168 -1.65 -4.55 13.92
CA LYS A 168 -1.02 -5.74 13.33
C LYS A 168 -0.17 -5.46 12.08
N ARG A 169 -0.04 -4.21 11.72
CA ARG A 169 0.65 -3.72 10.51
C ARG A 169 1.57 -2.55 10.86
N VAL A 170 2.56 -2.33 10.03
CA VAL A 170 3.38 -1.11 10.14
C VAL A 170 2.50 0.09 9.81
N ALA A 171 2.52 1.08 10.66
CA ALA A 171 1.74 2.31 10.54
C ALA A 171 2.67 3.52 10.45
N THR A 172 2.53 4.33 9.41
CA THR A 172 3.33 5.53 9.20
C THR A 172 2.43 6.75 9.20
N SER A 173 2.35 7.43 10.34
CA SER A 173 1.55 8.65 10.48
C SER A 173 2.28 9.85 9.90
N ILE A 174 1.60 10.57 9.02
CA ILE A 174 2.09 11.73 8.29
C ILE A 174 1.22 12.92 8.72
N GLN A 175 1.81 13.88 9.42
CA GLN A 175 1.06 15.05 9.87
C GLN A 175 0.93 16.06 8.73
N ILE A 176 -0.30 16.32 8.30
CA ILE A 176 -0.63 17.20 7.17
C ILE A 176 -0.95 18.62 7.66
N ALA A 177 -1.85 18.75 8.62
CA ALA A 177 -2.25 20.04 9.16
C ALA A 177 -2.62 19.93 10.63
N GLY A 178 -2.48 21.04 11.37
CA GLY A 178 -2.66 21.04 12.82
C GLY A 178 -1.61 20.19 13.52
N LYS A 179 -1.89 19.77 14.74
CA LYS A 179 -0.94 19.05 15.57
C LYS A 179 -1.56 17.83 16.22
N LYS A 180 -0.72 16.82 16.50
CA LYS A 180 -1.16 15.62 17.20
C LYS A 180 -0.09 15.16 18.19
N ARG A 181 -0.47 14.99 19.46
CA ARG A 181 0.41 14.44 20.49
C ARG A 181 0.30 12.93 20.49
N TRP A 182 1.45 12.28 20.46
CA TRP A 182 1.60 10.83 20.46
C TRP A 182 2.35 10.37 21.69
N ARG A 183 1.92 9.22 22.22
CA ARG A 183 2.68 8.41 23.18
C ARG A 183 2.83 7.03 22.54
N TYR A 184 4.06 6.55 22.38
CA TYR A 184 4.34 5.31 21.66
C TYR A 184 5.53 4.57 22.26
N SER A 185 5.51 3.21 22.20
CA SER A 185 6.64 2.39 22.58
C SER A 185 7.71 2.36 21.49
N ILE A 186 8.99 2.29 21.90
CA ILE A 186 10.12 2.19 20.97
C ILE A 186 10.10 0.82 20.31
N GLU A 187 9.98 -0.22 21.13
CA GLU A 187 9.95 -1.62 20.71
C GLU A 187 8.50 -2.11 20.49
N THR A 188 8.38 -3.26 19.84
CA THR A 188 7.10 -3.96 19.69
C THR A 188 6.77 -4.76 20.93
N ALA A 189 5.52 -4.73 21.37
CA ALA A 189 5.01 -5.61 22.42
C ALA A 189 4.94 -7.07 21.95
N LYS A 190 4.56 -7.25 20.69
CA LYS A 190 4.45 -8.54 20.00
C LYS A 190 4.87 -8.37 18.55
N ALA A 191 5.85 -9.13 18.11
CA ALA A 191 6.28 -9.11 16.71
C ALA A 191 5.19 -9.70 15.81
N TRP A 192 4.80 -8.96 14.76
CA TRP A 192 3.83 -9.39 13.75
C TRP A 192 2.55 -10.00 14.35
N PRO A 193 1.78 -9.24 15.15
CA PRO A 193 0.57 -9.74 15.78
C PRO A 193 -0.49 -10.11 14.75
N ASP A 194 -1.35 -11.07 15.08
CA ASP A 194 -2.41 -11.55 14.19
C ASP A 194 -3.58 -10.55 14.08
N SER A 195 -3.78 -9.74 15.14
CA SER A 195 -4.86 -8.77 15.25
C SER A 195 -4.37 -7.46 15.85
N ASN A 196 -5.15 -6.40 15.66
CA ASN A 196 -4.99 -5.19 16.45
C ASN A 196 -5.44 -5.45 17.89
N GLU A 197 -4.79 -4.79 18.86
CA GLU A 197 -5.15 -4.91 20.27
C GLU A 197 -5.37 -3.54 20.89
N ILE A 198 -6.35 -3.43 21.78
CA ILE A 198 -6.64 -2.21 22.56
C ILE A 198 -6.35 -2.53 24.02
N TYR A 199 -5.44 -1.78 24.63
CA TYR A 199 -5.10 -1.95 26.03
C TYR A 199 -6.30 -1.66 26.92
N GLN A 200 -6.56 -2.57 27.85
CA GLN A 200 -7.56 -2.44 28.89
C GLN A 200 -6.85 -2.40 30.25
N GLN A 201 -7.19 -1.41 31.06
CA GLN A 201 -6.60 -1.31 32.39
C GLN A 201 -6.89 -2.58 33.22
N GLY A 202 -5.85 -3.17 33.79
CA GLY A 202 -5.95 -4.44 34.53
C GLY A 202 -5.88 -5.69 33.63
N GLN A 203 -5.58 -5.54 32.35
CA GLN A 203 -5.32 -6.68 31.46
C GLN A 203 -4.09 -7.44 31.91
N THR A 204 -4.22 -8.77 32.04
CA THR A 204 -3.16 -9.67 32.47
C THR A 204 -2.87 -10.77 31.43
N ASP A 205 -3.54 -10.71 30.28
CA ASP A 205 -3.41 -11.72 29.21
C ASP A 205 -2.06 -11.58 28.51
N SER A 206 -1.18 -12.54 28.73
CA SER A 206 0.14 -12.60 28.09
C SER A 206 0.09 -12.90 26.59
N SER A 207 -1.07 -13.29 26.04
CA SER A 207 -1.22 -13.57 24.62
C SER A 207 -1.05 -12.31 23.75
N VAL A 208 -1.25 -11.13 24.33
CA VAL A 208 -1.08 -9.83 23.66
C VAL A 208 0.39 -9.35 23.61
N GLY A 209 1.31 -10.08 24.23
CA GLY A 209 2.72 -9.70 24.37
C GLY A 209 2.98 -8.87 25.62
N LYS A 210 4.04 -8.03 25.60
CA LYS A 210 4.36 -7.14 26.72
C LYS A 210 3.28 -6.09 26.93
N LEU A 211 2.87 -5.85 28.16
CA LEU A 211 1.88 -4.81 28.49
C LEU A 211 2.54 -3.42 28.49
N PRO A 212 1.76 -2.33 28.33
CA PRO A 212 2.31 -0.97 28.32
C PRO A 212 3.15 -0.63 29.55
N ASP A 213 2.79 -1.12 30.74
CA ASP A 213 3.51 -0.85 31.98
C ASP A 213 4.90 -1.55 32.06
N GLU A 214 5.17 -2.49 31.15
CA GLU A 214 6.42 -3.23 31.03
C GLU A 214 7.35 -2.65 29.96
N MET A 215 6.96 -1.53 29.33
CA MET A 215 7.65 -1.00 28.15
C MET A 215 8.05 0.47 28.33
N GLU A 216 9.10 0.86 27.61
CA GLU A 216 9.52 2.25 27.51
C GLU A 216 8.69 2.99 26.46
N PHE A 217 8.22 4.18 26.83
CA PHE A 217 7.42 5.05 25.97
C PHE A 217 8.11 6.38 25.70
N HIS A 218 7.94 6.84 24.46
CA HIS A 218 8.27 8.22 24.07
C HIS A 218 6.99 9.02 23.84
N GLU A 219 7.10 10.32 24.10
CA GLU A 219 6.06 11.30 23.77
C GLU A 219 6.59 12.29 22.74
N VAL A 220 5.74 12.60 21.76
CA VAL A 220 6.08 13.60 20.72
C VAL A 220 4.83 14.35 20.29
N GLU A 221 4.98 15.63 20.02
CA GLU A 221 3.99 16.41 19.26
C GLU A 221 4.42 16.48 17.81
N LEU A 222 3.62 15.88 16.92
CA LEU A 222 3.82 15.99 15.49
C LEU A 222 3.23 17.31 14.99
N ASN A 223 4.04 18.05 14.25
CA ASN A 223 3.66 19.24 13.52
C ASN A 223 3.54 18.92 12.01
N PRO A 224 2.90 19.77 11.21
CA PRO A 224 2.86 19.58 9.76
C PRO A 224 4.28 19.31 9.19
N GLY A 225 4.39 18.31 8.35
CA GLY A 225 5.67 17.83 7.80
C GLY A 225 6.38 16.75 8.60
N ASP A 226 5.99 16.50 9.85
CA ASP A 226 6.54 15.41 10.67
C ASP A 226 5.94 14.04 10.29
N LEU A 227 6.73 13.00 10.53
CA LEU A 227 6.38 11.60 10.27
C LEU A 227 6.67 10.76 11.51
N LEU A 228 5.78 9.84 11.85
CA LEU A 228 5.96 8.82 12.89
C LEU A 228 5.70 7.44 12.28
N CYS A 229 6.74 6.63 12.17
CA CYS A 229 6.65 5.23 11.76
C CYS A 229 6.64 4.32 12.98
N LEU A 230 5.64 3.45 13.05
CA LEU A 230 5.43 2.49 14.13
C LEU A 230 5.44 1.08 13.57
N PRO A 231 6.32 0.19 14.03
CA PRO A 231 6.29 -1.21 13.63
C PRO A 231 5.02 -1.90 14.11
N ALA A 232 4.67 -3.02 13.47
CA ALA A 232 3.54 -3.84 13.89
C ALA A 232 3.74 -4.30 15.36
N GLY A 233 2.70 -4.14 16.19
CA GLY A 233 2.76 -4.50 17.59
C GLY A 233 3.36 -3.44 18.53
N ALA A 234 3.70 -2.25 18.07
CA ALA A 234 4.13 -1.15 18.93
C ALA A 234 2.93 -0.47 19.58
N TRP A 235 2.88 -0.43 20.93
CA TRP A 235 1.83 0.28 21.64
C TRP A 235 1.88 1.78 21.36
N HIS A 236 0.72 2.36 21.06
CA HIS A 236 0.62 3.80 20.84
C HIS A 236 -0.76 4.36 21.12
N SER A 237 -0.78 5.66 21.44
CA SER A 237 -1.99 6.45 21.55
C SER A 237 -1.76 7.85 20.97
N ALA A 238 -2.81 8.52 20.54
CA ALA A 238 -2.71 9.84 19.95
C ALA A 238 -3.87 10.75 20.36
N ARG A 239 -3.60 12.06 20.48
CA ARG A 239 -4.59 13.10 20.76
C ARG A 239 -4.35 14.32 19.87
N GLY A 240 -5.42 14.87 19.31
CA GLY A 240 -5.39 16.14 18.59
C GLY A 240 -5.04 17.29 19.52
N VAL A 241 -4.23 18.22 19.05
CA VAL A 241 -3.96 19.51 19.70
C VAL A 241 -4.55 20.58 18.78
N GLY A 242 -5.73 21.08 19.12
CA GLY A 242 -6.58 21.71 18.15
C GLY A 242 -7.08 20.72 17.10
N TYR A 243 -7.48 21.21 15.94
CA TYR A 243 -7.87 20.35 14.83
C TYR A 243 -6.64 19.78 14.10
N SER A 244 -6.68 18.49 13.83
CA SER A 244 -5.58 17.76 13.22
C SER A 244 -6.05 16.98 12.00
N LEU A 245 -5.31 17.09 10.90
CA LEU A 245 -5.44 16.27 9.70
C LEU A 245 -4.13 15.48 9.53
N ALA A 246 -4.24 14.17 9.50
CA ALA A 246 -3.11 13.27 9.29
C ALA A 246 -3.48 12.12 8.34
N LEU A 247 -2.50 11.67 7.58
CA LEU A 247 -2.59 10.41 6.85
C LEU A 247 -1.86 9.32 7.64
N ASN A 248 -2.31 8.09 7.48
CA ASN A 248 -1.60 6.89 7.93
C ASN A 248 -1.36 6.00 6.71
N LEU A 249 -0.12 6.00 6.23
CA LEU A 249 0.34 5.05 5.23
C LEU A 249 0.65 3.75 5.96
N TYR A 250 -0.16 2.73 5.74
CA TYR A 250 0.00 1.44 6.39
C TYR A 250 0.59 0.39 5.45
N PHE A 251 1.34 -0.54 6.04
CA PHE A 251 1.94 -1.67 5.33
C PHE A 251 1.50 -2.97 6.02
N SER A 252 0.61 -3.71 5.36
CA SER A 252 0.16 -5.04 5.81
C SER A 252 1.01 -6.08 5.12
N PRO A 253 1.89 -6.77 5.83
CA PRO A 253 2.73 -7.78 5.21
C PRO A 253 1.89 -8.94 4.70
N ARG A 254 2.38 -9.58 3.66
CA ARG A 254 1.88 -10.86 3.19
C ARG A 254 2.78 -11.93 3.78
N ASN A 255 2.21 -12.85 4.53
CA ASN A 255 2.99 -13.91 5.14
C ASN A 255 3.54 -14.89 4.08
N LEU A 256 4.49 -15.72 4.46
CA LEU A 256 5.13 -16.65 3.53
C LEU A 256 4.13 -17.64 2.90
N LEU A 257 3.15 -18.11 3.67
CA LEU A 257 2.13 -19.04 3.16
C LEU A 257 1.28 -18.40 2.06
N ASP A 258 0.86 -17.13 2.25
CA ASP A 258 0.11 -16.40 1.23
C ASP A 258 0.91 -16.21 -0.07
N GLN A 259 2.23 -16.23 0.01
CA GLN A 259 3.11 -16.17 -1.17
C GLN A 259 3.31 -17.54 -1.82
N LEU A 260 3.33 -18.60 -1.04
CA LEU A 260 3.53 -19.99 -1.52
C LEU A 260 2.24 -20.61 -2.06
N ILE A 261 1.08 -20.28 -1.51
CA ILE A 261 -0.21 -20.86 -1.94
C ILE A 261 -0.44 -20.73 -3.45
N PRO A 262 -0.25 -19.57 -4.10
CA PRO A 262 -0.41 -19.47 -5.55
C PRO A 262 0.52 -20.41 -6.34
N LEU A 263 1.77 -20.59 -5.88
CA LEU A 263 2.72 -21.53 -6.48
C LEU A 263 2.23 -22.97 -6.38
N LEU A 264 1.69 -23.34 -5.21
CA LEU A 264 1.12 -24.67 -4.98
C LEU A 264 -0.12 -24.89 -5.82
N GLN A 265 -0.95 -23.86 -6.00
CA GLN A 265 -2.13 -23.91 -6.86
C GLN A 265 -1.74 -24.10 -8.33
N ASP A 266 -0.79 -23.32 -8.84
CA ASP A 266 -0.29 -23.45 -10.22
C ASP A 266 0.27 -24.87 -10.47
N PHE A 267 1.02 -25.40 -9.50
CA PHE A 267 1.52 -26.78 -9.56
C PHE A 267 0.36 -27.80 -9.57
N ALA A 268 -0.61 -27.64 -8.67
CA ALA A 268 -1.76 -28.53 -8.59
C ALA A 268 -2.58 -28.52 -9.88
N PHE A 269 -2.79 -27.37 -10.49
CA PHE A 269 -3.54 -27.27 -11.75
C PHE A 269 -2.79 -27.86 -12.95
N SER A 270 -1.46 -27.79 -12.96
CA SER A 270 -0.63 -28.36 -14.02
C SER A 270 -0.43 -29.87 -13.94
N ASN A 271 -0.66 -30.48 -12.75
CA ASN A 271 -0.43 -31.88 -12.48
C ASN A 271 -1.76 -32.63 -12.21
N GLU A 272 -2.12 -33.57 -13.07
CA GLU A 272 -3.37 -34.33 -12.95
C GLU A 272 -3.51 -35.08 -11.62
N ASN A 273 -2.41 -35.59 -11.06
CA ASN A 273 -2.40 -36.28 -9.77
C ASN A 273 -2.78 -35.36 -8.59
N TRP A 274 -2.62 -34.04 -8.76
CA TRP A 274 -2.96 -33.05 -7.73
C TRP A 274 -4.36 -32.45 -7.91
N ARG A 275 -4.96 -32.62 -9.09
CA ARG A 275 -6.35 -32.22 -9.35
C ARG A 275 -7.37 -33.16 -8.72
N GLY A 276 -6.95 -34.39 -8.44
CA GLY A 276 -7.75 -35.36 -7.71
C GLY A 276 -7.61 -35.22 -6.19
N GLY A 277 -8.59 -35.72 -5.45
CA GLY A 277 -8.54 -35.85 -4.01
C GLY A 277 -7.93 -37.19 -3.57
N PRO A 278 -7.73 -37.39 -2.24
CA PRO A 278 -7.37 -38.70 -1.71
C PRO A 278 -8.41 -39.77 -2.08
N PRO A 279 -8.01 -41.04 -2.22
CA PRO A 279 -8.90 -42.10 -2.62
C PRO A 279 -10.02 -42.30 -1.60
N ALA A 280 -11.24 -42.53 -2.08
CA ALA A 280 -12.32 -42.98 -1.22
C ALA A 280 -11.99 -44.40 -0.72
N THR A 281 -12.29 -44.69 0.52
CA THR A 281 -11.98 -45.97 1.15
C THR A 281 -13.07 -46.43 2.11
N LEU A 282 -13.24 -47.75 2.24
CA LEU A 282 -14.11 -48.38 3.25
C LEU A 282 -13.30 -48.84 4.48
N GLU A 283 -12.01 -48.52 4.55
CA GLU A 283 -11.21 -48.85 5.72
C GLU A 283 -11.78 -48.21 6.99
N LYS A 284 -12.03 -49.07 7.98
CA LYS A 284 -12.52 -48.63 9.31
C LYS A 284 -11.32 -48.34 10.20
N THR A 285 -11.22 -47.11 10.69
CA THR A 285 -10.17 -46.68 11.61
C THR A 285 -10.80 -46.12 12.88
N GLN A 286 -10.08 -46.18 13.99
CA GLN A 286 -10.50 -45.62 15.29
C GLN A 286 -9.91 -44.24 15.50
N GLY A 287 -10.13 -43.33 14.54
CA GLY A 287 -9.60 -41.94 14.62
C GLY A 287 -8.28 -41.73 13.88
N GLU A 288 -7.68 -42.78 13.32
CA GLU A 288 -6.45 -42.67 12.50
C GLU A 288 -6.79 -42.48 11.03
N MET A 289 -5.88 -41.95 10.27
CA MET A 289 -6.02 -41.80 8.83
C MET A 289 -5.98 -43.21 8.17
N PRO A 290 -6.94 -43.55 7.27
CA PRO A 290 -6.87 -44.77 6.52
C PRO A 290 -5.55 -44.96 5.79
N LYS A 291 -5.01 -46.18 5.73
CA LYS A 291 -3.70 -46.48 5.13
C LYS A 291 -3.59 -46.02 3.67
N SER A 292 -4.64 -46.26 2.89
CA SER A 292 -4.69 -45.82 1.48
C SER A 292 -4.59 -44.29 1.36
N VAL A 293 -5.28 -43.55 2.22
CA VAL A 293 -5.23 -42.07 2.27
C VAL A 293 -3.86 -41.60 2.74
N SER A 294 -3.31 -42.22 3.78
CA SER A 294 -1.96 -41.90 4.31
C SER A 294 -0.88 -42.09 3.25
N THR A 295 -0.93 -43.20 2.50
CA THR A 295 0.00 -43.48 1.41
C THR A 295 -0.09 -42.39 0.33
N TYR A 296 -1.34 -42.08 -0.13
CA TYR A 296 -1.56 -41.00 -1.10
C TYR A 296 -1.00 -39.66 -0.64
N MET A 297 -1.29 -39.26 0.58
CA MET A 297 -0.81 -38.00 1.15
C MET A 297 0.72 -37.98 1.23
N GLY A 298 1.36 -39.09 1.64
CA GLY A 298 2.81 -39.22 1.68
C GLY A 298 3.47 -39.02 0.32
N GLU A 299 2.89 -39.62 -0.72
CA GLU A 299 3.37 -39.43 -2.11
C GLU A 299 3.24 -37.97 -2.54
N ARG A 300 2.12 -37.31 -2.28
CA ARG A 300 1.92 -35.88 -2.63
C ARG A 300 2.87 -34.98 -1.87
N ILE A 301 3.11 -35.24 -0.59
CA ILE A 301 4.10 -34.48 0.22
C ILE A 301 5.51 -34.63 -0.37
N ASN A 302 5.90 -35.85 -0.80
CA ASN A 302 7.20 -36.06 -1.43
C ASN A 302 7.30 -35.35 -2.78
N GLU A 303 6.27 -35.31 -3.61
CA GLU A 303 6.24 -34.55 -4.85
C GLU A 303 6.40 -33.06 -4.58
N LEU A 304 5.69 -32.53 -3.57
CA LEU A 304 5.80 -31.15 -3.12
C LEU A 304 7.23 -30.81 -2.67
N HIS A 305 7.83 -31.68 -1.84
CA HIS A 305 9.22 -31.55 -1.41
C HIS A 305 10.18 -31.44 -2.60
N ASN A 306 10.05 -32.33 -3.58
CA ASN A 306 10.88 -32.34 -4.78
C ASN A 306 10.67 -31.08 -5.63
N MET A 307 9.43 -30.58 -5.73
CA MET A 307 9.13 -29.32 -6.42
C MET A 307 9.80 -28.14 -5.71
N MET A 308 9.72 -28.06 -4.39
CA MET A 308 10.36 -27.02 -3.61
C MET A 308 11.89 -27.04 -3.75
N LEU A 309 12.51 -28.23 -3.74
CA LEU A 309 13.95 -28.37 -4.00
C LEU A 309 14.34 -27.87 -5.39
N LYS A 310 13.54 -28.15 -6.42
CA LYS A 310 13.77 -27.60 -7.76
C LYS A 310 13.68 -26.09 -7.79
N ALA A 311 12.70 -25.51 -7.10
CA ALA A 311 12.53 -24.06 -7.01
C ALA A 311 13.71 -23.38 -6.28
N ILE A 312 14.22 -23.98 -5.19
CA ILE A 312 15.38 -23.49 -4.45
C ILE A 312 16.64 -23.52 -5.31
N ASN A 313 16.82 -24.61 -6.09
CA ASN A 313 17.98 -24.78 -6.99
C ASN A 313 17.89 -23.96 -8.28
N ASN A 314 16.74 -23.37 -8.57
CA ASN A 314 16.52 -22.47 -9.69
C ASN A 314 15.97 -21.13 -9.20
N PRO A 315 16.82 -20.17 -8.81
CA PRO A 315 16.39 -18.89 -8.26
C PRO A 315 15.41 -18.12 -9.17
N THR A 316 15.54 -18.31 -10.49
CA THR A 316 14.67 -17.64 -11.46
C THR A 316 13.23 -18.16 -11.44
N ALA A 317 12.99 -19.37 -10.95
CA ALA A 317 11.66 -19.95 -10.84
C ALA A 317 10.73 -19.18 -9.89
N LEU A 318 11.29 -18.41 -8.96
CA LEU A 318 10.55 -17.58 -8.02
C LEU A 318 10.34 -16.14 -8.51
N ASN A 319 11.00 -15.73 -9.60
CA ASN A 319 10.91 -14.35 -10.10
C ASN A 319 9.49 -13.99 -10.57
N GLU A 320 8.83 -14.86 -11.32
CA GLU A 320 7.48 -14.60 -11.81
C GLU A 320 6.44 -14.52 -10.69
N PRO A 321 6.38 -15.49 -9.74
CA PRO A 321 5.48 -15.39 -8.59
C PRO A 321 5.73 -14.18 -7.72
N TRP A 322 6.99 -13.84 -7.50
CA TRP A 322 7.35 -12.64 -6.75
C TRP A 322 6.89 -11.38 -7.49
N LEU A 323 7.11 -11.29 -8.79
CA LEU A 323 6.66 -10.18 -9.60
C LEU A 323 5.14 -10.07 -9.61
N LYS A 324 4.43 -11.19 -9.78
CA LYS A 324 2.96 -11.24 -9.64
C LYS A 324 2.50 -10.70 -8.28
N SER A 325 3.21 -11.01 -7.21
CA SER A 325 2.86 -10.52 -5.87
C SER A 325 3.07 -9.01 -5.72
N LEU A 326 3.99 -8.41 -6.46
CA LEU A 326 4.18 -6.96 -6.51
C LEU A 326 3.10 -6.24 -7.33
N THR A 327 2.52 -6.91 -8.32
CA THR A 327 1.59 -6.31 -9.28
C THR A 327 0.12 -6.53 -8.92
N HIS A 328 -0.19 -7.63 -8.22
CA HIS A 328 -1.58 -8.03 -8.01
C HIS A 328 -2.25 -7.26 -6.87
N HIS A 329 -2.65 -6.02 -7.15
CA HIS A 329 -3.55 -5.24 -6.29
C HIS A 329 -4.59 -4.55 -7.18
N PRO A 330 -5.74 -5.21 -7.41
CA PRO A 330 -6.81 -4.58 -8.16
C PRO A 330 -7.24 -3.30 -7.45
N TYR A 331 -7.00 -2.17 -8.10
CA TYR A 331 -7.56 -0.90 -7.67
C TYR A 331 -9.06 -0.93 -7.95
N THR A 332 -9.85 -0.95 -6.90
CA THR A 332 -11.32 -1.00 -6.99
C THR A 332 -11.97 0.33 -6.57
N GLY A 333 -11.15 1.37 -6.43
CA GLY A 333 -11.59 2.70 -6.03
C GLY A 333 -12.27 3.47 -7.17
N TRP A 334 -12.53 4.74 -6.87
CA TRP A 334 -13.07 5.68 -7.84
C TRP A 334 -12.17 5.77 -9.08
N GLN A 335 -12.78 5.68 -10.23
CA GLN A 335 -12.12 5.83 -11.53
C GLN A 335 -12.67 7.11 -12.19
N PRO A 336 -11.83 7.95 -12.79
CA PRO A 336 -12.31 9.00 -13.67
C PRO A 336 -13.05 8.37 -14.85
N ASP A 337 -14.00 9.10 -15.39
CA ASP A 337 -14.61 8.69 -16.67
C ASP A 337 -13.50 8.43 -17.69
N PRO A 338 -13.55 7.31 -18.43
CA PRO A 338 -12.49 6.96 -19.35
C PRO A 338 -12.30 8.14 -20.33
N MET A 339 -11.09 8.66 -20.40
CA MET A 339 -10.75 9.63 -21.44
C MET A 339 -11.04 8.99 -22.79
N LEU A 340 -11.97 9.56 -23.53
CA LEU A 340 -12.46 9.05 -24.81
C LEU A 340 -11.37 8.94 -25.89
N SER A 341 -10.20 9.55 -25.69
CA SER A 341 -9.01 9.34 -26.53
C SER A 341 -7.73 9.75 -25.81
N VAL A 342 -6.72 8.90 -25.86
CA VAL A 342 -5.35 9.34 -25.64
C VAL A 342 -4.99 10.24 -26.84
N PRO A 343 -4.55 11.49 -26.64
CA PRO A 343 -4.18 12.35 -27.77
C PRO A 343 -3.12 11.66 -28.63
N PRO A 344 -3.19 11.78 -29.95
CA PRO A 344 -2.16 11.23 -30.83
C PRO A 344 -0.81 11.83 -30.45
N VAL A 345 0.18 10.97 -30.29
CA VAL A 345 1.53 11.40 -29.95
C VAL A 345 2.17 12.04 -31.17
N ALA A 346 2.53 13.32 -31.06
CA ALA A 346 3.26 14.00 -32.10
C ALA A 346 4.71 13.45 -32.17
N PRO A 347 5.32 13.38 -33.36
CA PRO A 347 6.68 12.85 -33.52
C PRO A 347 7.76 13.59 -32.71
N ASP A 348 7.57 14.89 -32.48
CA ASP A 348 8.47 15.78 -31.75
C ASP A 348 8.12 15.86 -30.24
N GLN A 349 7.06 15.18 -29.82
CA GLN A 349 6.64 15.15 -28.43
C GLN A 349 7.75 14.57 -27.54
N ARG A 350 8.08 15.29 -26.47
CA ARG A 350 9.06 14.81 -25.48
C ARG A 350 8.40 14.01 -24.40
N PHE A 351 9.07 12.94 -24.02
CA PHE A 351 8.67 12.05 -22.95
C PHE A 351 9.77 11.98 -21.89
N ARG A 352 9.36 11.62 -20.70
CA ARG A 352 10.25 11.24 -19.60
C ARG A 352 9.77 9.96 -18.97
N VAL A 353 10.68 9.05 -18.65
CA VAL A 353 10.34 7.87 -17.84
C VAL A 353 9.98 8.34 -16.44
N VAL A 354 8.93 7.78 -15.87
CA VAL A 354 8.62 7.94 -14.45
C VAL A 354 9.65 7.12 -13.69
N PRO A 355 10.56 7.76 -12.95
CA PRO A 355 11.67 7.06 -12.30
C PRO A 355 11.16 5.94 -11.37
N SER A 356 11.93 4.86 -11.26
CA SER A 356 11.64 3.67 -10.45
C SER A 356 10.34 2.92 -10.76
N SER A 357 9.50 3.37 -11.68
CA SER A 357 8.28 2.66 -12.05
C SER A 357 8.53 1.56 -13.07
N LEU A 358 9.48 1.74 -13.99
CA LEU A 358 9.76 0.81 -15.08
C LEU A 358 10.71 -0.29 -14.62
N ARG A 359 10.14 -1.45 -14.28
CA ARG A 359 10.88 -2.69 -13.99
C ARG A 359 10.43 -3.77 -14.94
N PHE A 360 11.32 -4.65 -15.30
CA PHE A 360 10.97 -5.79 -16.14
C PHE A 360 11.84 -7.00 -15.81
N ILE A 361 11.31 -8.16 -16.12
CA ILE A 361 12.06 -9.44 -16.10
C ILE A 361 11.83 -10.14 -17.42
N GLU A 362 12.79 -10.96 -17.81
CA GLU A 362 12.68 -11.84 -18.96
C GLU A 362 12.17 -13.21 -18.50
N ILE A 363 11.07 -13.66 -19.11
CA ILE A 363 10.48 -14.97 -18.88
C ILE A 363 10.24 -15.61 -20.24
N GLN A 364 10.95 -16.68 -20.53
CA GLN A 364 10.96 -17.30 -21.87
C GLN A 364 11.33 -16.24 -22.92
N ASP A 365 10.55 -16.07 -23.97
CA ASP A 365 10.81 -15.11 -25.04
C ASP A 365 10.05 -13.78 -24.85
N ASN A 366 9.65 -13.44 -23.61
CA ASN A 366 8.91 -12.24 -23.30
C ASN A 366 9.55 -11.43 -22.17
N LEU A 367 9.48 -10.11 -22.31
CA LEU A 367 9.75 -9.17 -21.24
C LEU A 367 8.42 -8.87 -20.53
N ILE A 368 8.41 -9.07 -19.25
CA ILE A 368 7.24 -8.82 -18.39
C ILE A 368 7.48 -7.54 -17.63
N VAL A 369 6.63 -6.54 -17.85
CA VAL A 369 6.60 -5.28 -17.11
C VAL A 369 5.37 -5.27 -16.23
N PRO A 370 5.54 -5.24 -14.89
CA PRO A 370 4.42 -5.15 -13.97
C PRO A 370 3.69 -3.82 -14.12
N CYS A 371 2.37 -3.88 -14.20
CA CYS A 371 1.46 -2.75 -14.15
C CYS A 371 0.37 -3.01 -13.12
N ASP A 372 -0.33 -1.98 -12.64
CA ASP A 372 -1.24 -2.01 -11.48
C ASP A 372 -2.14 -3.27 -11.36
N ASN A 373 -2.72 -3.72 -12.46
CA ASN A 373 -3.60 -4.89 -12.50
C ASN A 373 -3.21 -5.92 -13.55
N GLU A 374 -2.17 -5.65 -14.34
CA GLU A 374 -1.81 -6.45 -15.50
C GLU A 374 -0.29 -6.65 -15.57
N MET A 375 0.12 -7.64 -16.30
CA MET A 375 1.50 -7.82 -16.72
C MET A 375 1.59 -7.49 -18.20
N LEU A 376 2.20 -6.36 -18.52
CA LEU A 376 2.47 -6.01 -19.90
C LEU A 376 3.54 -6.95 -20.46
N ARG A 377 3.31 -7.46 -21.66
CA ARG A 377 4.24 -8.35 -22.35
C ARG A 377 4.82 -7.65 -23.57
N PHE A 378 6.14 -7.69 -23.66
CA PHE A 378 6.88 -7.17 -24.80
C PHE A 378 7.80 -8.26 -25.36
N PRO A 379 8.14 -8.25 -26.65
CA PRO A 379 9.11 -9.17 -27.18
C PRO A 379 10.50 -8.93 -26.58
N VAL A 380 11.32 -9.97 -26.43
CA VAL A 380 12.71 -9.85 -25.91
C VAL A 380 13.52 -8.85 -26.73
N LEU A 381 13.24 -8.72 -28.02
CA LEU A 381 13.86 -7.73 -28.90
C LEU A 381 13.70 -6.27 -28.43
N PHE A 382 12.73 -6.00 -27.56
CA PHE A 382 12.52 -4.68 -26.96
C PHE A 382 13.38 -4.44 -25.70
N ALA A 383 14.12 -5.46 -25.21
CA ALA A 383 14.94 -5.38 -24.00
C ALA A 383 15.97 -4.23 -24.01
N PRO A 384 16.72 -3.97 -25.07
CA PRO A 384 17.70 -2.88 -25.08
C PRO A 384 17.06 -1.51 -24.88
N ILE A 385 15.85 -1.33 -25.43
CA ILE A 385 15.09 -0.07 -25.28
C ILE A 385 14.57 0.05 -23.83
N LEU A 386 13.94 -0.99 -23.27
CA LEU A 386 13.49 -0.99 -21.88
C LEU A 386 14.64 -0.76 -20.89
N GLN A 387 15.78 -1.39 -21.12
CA GLN A 387 16.98 -1.26 -20.30
C GLN A 387 17.49 0.18 -20.29
N ARG A 388 17.53 0.80 -21.48
CA ARG A 388 17.94 2.18 -21.63
C ARG A 388 16.92 3.16 -21.02
N LEU A 389 15.62 2.91 -21.20
CA LEU A 389 14.57 3.68 -20.59
C LEU A 389 14.62 3.59 -19.05
N SER A 390 14.82 2.41 -18.48
CA SER A 390 14.90 2.22 -17.02
C SER A 390 16.10 2.92 -16.37
N SER A 391 17.18 3.13 -17.12
CA SER A 391 18.39 3.83 -16.67
C SER A 391 18.43 5.31 -17.06
N HIS A 392 17.43 5.80 -17.82
CA HIS A 392 17.49 7.12 -18.46
C HIS A 392 16.76 8.17 -17.62
N ALA A 393 17.51 9.09 -17.04
CA ALA A 393 16.94 10.21 -16.25
C ALA A 393 16.47 11.40 -17.10
N MET A 394 16.83 11.46 -18.39
CA MET A 394 16.58 12.60 -19.27
C MET A 394 15.30 12.42 -20.09
N SER A 395 14.77 13.53 -20.61
CA SER A 395 13.67 13.49 -21.57
C SER A 395 14.14 13.05 -22.96
N PHE A 396 13.27 12.37 -23.70
CA PHE A 396 13.54 11.87 -25.05
C PHE A 396 12.34 12.10 -25.98
N THR A 397 12.58 12.03 -27.26
CA THR A 397 11.56 12.01 -28.32
C THR A 397 11.50 10.61 -28.94
N ILE A 398 10.44 10.32 -29.68
CA ILE A 398 10.33 9.05 -30.42
C ILE A 398 11.48 8.86 -31.43
N PRO A 399 11.86 9.87 -32.26
CA PRO A 399 13.03 9.73 -33.13
C PRO A 399 14.33 9.40 -32.40
N GLU A 400 14.54 9.97 -31.21
CA GLU A 400 15.72 9.62 -30.38
C GLU A 400 15.69 8.14 -29.98
N VAL A 401 14.53 7.60 -29.55
CA VAL A 401 14.40 6.16 -29.21
C VAL A 401 14.64 5.28 -30.44
N LEU A 402 14.12 5.65 -31.59
CA LEU A 402 14.34 4.94 -32.85
C LEU A 402 15.83 4.91 -33.23
N SER A 403 16.59 5.97 -32.89
CA SER A 403 18.02 6.01 -33.11
C SER A 403 18.84 5.14 -32.14
N TRP A 404 18.25 4.69 -31.03
CA TRP A 404 18.93 3.83 -30.06
C TRP A 404 19.02 2.38 -30.51
N GLN A 405 18.27 2.00 -31.53
CA GLN A 405 18.27 0.65 -32.05
C GLN A 405 19.57 0.38 -32.82
N GLN A 406 20.36 -0.57 -32.33
CA GLN A 406 21.60 -0.97 -32.98
C GLN A 406 21.41 -2.01 -34.09
N PHE A 407 20.24 -2.63 -34.20
CA PHE A 407 19.94 -3.70 -35.16
C PHE A 407 18.47 -3.62 -35.63
N ASP A 408 18.21 -4.09 -36.85
CA ASP A 408 16.87 -4.08 -37.51
C ASP A 408 15.85 -5.09 -36.92
N SER A 409 15.79 -5.21 -35.59
CA SER A 409 15.02 -6.26 -34.94
C SER A 409 13.54 -5.92 -34.73
N LEU A 410 13.19 -4.65 -34.63
CA LEU A 410 11.81 -4.17 -34.52
C LEU A 410 11.56 -3.03 -35.51
N SER A 411 10.40 -3.03 -36.12
CA SER A 411 10.00 -1.91 -36.98
C SER A 411 9.70 -0.64 -36.17
N PRO A 412 9.85 0.57 -36.75
CA PRO A 412 9.48 1.81 -36.08
C PRO A 412 8.04 1.81 -35.53
N ASN A 413 7.11 1.16 -36.25
CA ASN A 413 5.70 1.08 -35.83
C ASN A 413 5.53 0.19 -34.58
N GLU A 414 6.25 -0.92 -34.48
CA GLU A 414 6.23 -1.80 -33.29
C GLU A 414 6.80 -1.06 -32.08
N ILE A 415 7.94 -0.39 -32.23
CA ILE A 415 8.54 0.43 -31.17
C ILE A 415 7.55 1.50 -30.70
N MET A 416 6.92 2.20 -31.64
CA MET A 416 5.93 3.24 -31.34
C MET A 416 4.73 2.67 -30.57
N SER A 417 4.23 1.50 -30.99
CA SER A 417 3.15 0.79 -30.30
C SER A 417 3.53 0.43 -28.85
N HIS A 418 4.75 -0.05 -28.65
CA HIS A 418 5.26 -0.41 -27.31
C HIS A 418 5.44 0.83 -26.42
N LEU A 419 5.96 1.94 -26.95
CA LEU A 419 6.06 3.20 -26.21
C LEU A 419 4.67 3.79 -25.86
N GLN A 420 3.70 3.68 -26.76
CA GLN A 420 2.32 4.06 -26.47
C GLN A 420 1.71 3.20 -25.36
N THR A 421 2.01 1.90 -25.34
CA THR A 421 1.58 1.00 -24.28
C THR A 421 2.18 1.43 -22.93
N LEU A 422 3.48 1.74 -22.87
CA LEU A 422 4.13 2.26 -21.67
C LEU A 422 3.53 3.61 -21.24
N TYR A 423 3.24 4.50 -22.18
CA TYR A 423 2.61 5.80 -21.90
C TYR A 423 1.21 5.65 -21.31
N LYS A 424 0.35 4.85 -21.95
CA LYS A 424 -1.01 4.57 -21.47
C LYS A 424 -1.05 4.01 -20.05
N ASN A 425 -0.04 3.24 -19.69
CA ASN A 425 0.08 2.62 -18.37
C ASN A 425 0.91 3.44 -17.38
N GLY A 426 1.24 4.71 -17.70
CA GLY A 426 1.83 5.64 -16.75
C GLY A 426 3.33 5.47 -16.50
N PHE A 427 4.04 4.65 -17.29
CA PHE A 427 5.50 4.52 -17.21
C PHE A 427 6.24 5.67 -17.89
N LEU A 428 5.59 6.33 -18.83
CA LEU A 428 6.08 7.51 -19.52
C LEU A 428 5.18 8.70 -19.23
N LYS A 429 5.80 9.85 -19.10
CA LYS A 429 5.13 11.15 -18.94
C LYS A 429 5.43 12.01 -20.15
N MET A 430 4.41 12.64 -20.71
CA MET A 430 4.54 13.69 -21.72
C MET A 430 4.99 14.99 -21.03
N LEU A 431 5.96 15.71 -21.62
CA LEU A 431 6.49 16.98 -21.13
C LEU A 431 5.94 18.17 -21.90
#